data_acce9bcd2f6391dc259f2fd882342a8f
#
_entry.id   acce9bcd2f6391dc259f2fd882342a8f
#
_cell.length_a   1.000
_cell.length_b   1.000
_cell.length_c   1.000
_cell.angle_alpha   90.00
_cell.angle_beta   90.00
_cell.angle_gamma   90.00
#
_symmetry.space_group_name_H-M   'P 1'
#
loop_
_entity.id
_entity.type
_entity.pdbx_description
1 polymer ?
#
loop_
_entity_poly.entity_id
_entity_poly.type
_entity_poly.pdbx_seq_one_letter_code
_entity_poly.pdbx_strand_id
1 'polypeptide(L)'
;VAELFESGCEDDVLFGSFDEKVQEILRLNGAKDDSTYRMLVSGEVSGQKYALYLGVWPNMDWESMNESTLKSVISLYIENGVMREKLVYASEHDGLTGLYNKAKYLEMAEKEFQSLDSIAIFNFDVNNLKKMNDQFGHEAGDKLIIKAANSFRKVTSNRVHAFRMGGDEFLLVAENISKTETDKIRQRWEEELARLNMADDGIDCVVAVGVAYGEKEYDYAALLKLADE
;
A
#
# COMPACT_ATOMS: atom_id res chain seq x y z
N VAL A 1 -1.22 -14.52 -20.61
CA VAL A 1 -2.46 -13.79 -20.22
C VAL A 1 -2.57 -12.47 -20.99
N ALA A 2 -1.48 -11.66 -21.11
CA ALA A 2 -1.53 -10.40 -21.85
C ALA A 2 -1.89 -10.59 -23.34
N GLU A 3 -1.33 -11.58 -24.01
CA GLU A 3 -1.63 -11.90 -25.43
C GLU A 3 -3.06 -12.42 -25.63
N LEU A 4 -3.64 -13.13 -24.65
CA LEU A 4 -5.02 -13.57 -24.67
C LEU A 4 -6.02 -12.41 -24.49
N PHE A 5 -5.63 -11.34 -23.80
CA PHE A 5 -6.42 -10.12 -23.68
C PHE A 5 -6.53 -9.32 -24.99
N GLU A 6 -5.49 -9.37 -25.82
CA GLU A 6 -5.43 -8.60 -27.08
C GLU A 6 -6.19 -9.29 -28.23
N SER A 7 -6.37 -10.62 -28.15
CA SER A 7 -6.96 -11.39 -29.27
C SER A 7 -8.49 -11.37 -29.32
N GLY A 8 -9.17 -10.88 -28.28
CA GLY A 8 -10.66 -10.88 -28.23
C GLY A 8 -11.28 -12.27 -28.36
N CYS A 9 -10.52 -13.32 -28.02
CA CYS A 9 -10.90 -14.71 -28.28
C CYS A 9 -12.08 -15.13 -27.39
N GLU A 10 -13.23 -15.39 -28.00
CA GLU A 10 -14.37 -16.07 -27.37
C GLU A 10 -14.15 -17.59 -27.28
N ASP A 11 -13.01 -18.09 -27.79
CA ASP A 11 -12.72 -19.52 -27.89
C ASP A 11 -12.27 -20.13 -26.56
N ASP A 12 -12.51 -21.44 -26.44
CA ASP A 12 -12.07 -22.22 -25.29
C ASP A 12 -10.54 -22.29 -25.24
N VAL A 13 -9.97 -22.02 -24.07
CA VAL A 13 -8.53 -21.97 -23.82
C VAL A 13 -8.09 -23.28 -23.16
N LEU A 14 -7.06 -23.93 -23.71
CA LEU A 14 -6.46 -25.11 -23.11
C LEU A 14 -5.64 -24.74 -21.88
N PHE A 15 -5.62 -25.62 -20.87
CA PHE A 15 -4.84 -25.45 -19.64
C PHE A 15 -3.39 -25.06 -19.91
N GLY A 16 -2.74 -25.69 -20.88
CA GLY A 16 -1.34 -25.41 -21.23
C GLY A 16 -1.07 -24.03 -21.85
N SER A 17 -2.11 -23.27 -22.21
CA SER A 17 -1.97 -21.90 -22.73
C SER A 17 -1.78 -20.84 -21.64
N PHE A 18 -2.00 -21.20 -20.37
CA PHE A 18 -1.75 -20.30 -19.24
C PHE A 18 -0.27 -20.30 -18.83
N ASP A 19 0.20 -19.19 -18.26
CA ASP A 19 1.55 -19.15 -17.68
C ASP A 19 1.70 -20.13 -16.48
N GLU A 20 2.94 -20.47 -16.14
CA GLU A 20 3.23 -21.49 -15.13
C GLU A 20 2.60 -21.19 -13.74
N LYS A 21 2.55 -19.90 -13.35
CA LYS A 21 1.96 -19.51 -12.06
C LYS A 21 0.45 -19.72 -12.05
N VAL A 22 -0.22 -19.39 -13.15
CA VAL A 22 -1.66 -19.61 -13.31
C VAL A 22 -1.95 -21.11 -13.35
N GLN A 23 -1.15 -21.90 -14.07
CA GLN A 23 -1.28 -23.35 -14.09
C GLN A 23 -1.12 -23.96 -12.69
N GLU A 24 -0.16 -23.50 -11.90
CA GLU A 24 0.02 -23.95 -10.53
C GLU A 24 -1.20 -23.66 -9.65
N ILE A 25 -1.74 -22.44 -9.73
CA ILE A 25 -2.97 -22.06 -9.02
C ILE A 25 -4.15 -22.94 -9.46
N LEU A 26 -4.31 -23.19 -10.74
CA LEU A 26 -5.37 -24.00 -11.28
C LEU A 26 -5.25 -25.46 -10.81
N ARG A 27 -4.04 -26.05 -10.79
CA ARG A 27 -3.79 -27.39 -10.26
C ARG A 27 -4.14 -27.52 -8.78
N LEU A 28 -3.78 -26.52 -7.97
CA LEU A 28 -4.15 -26.45 -6.55
C LEU A 28 -5.67 -26.44 -6.34
N ASN A 29 -6.44 -25.96 -7.32
CA ASN A 29 -7.89 -25.93 -7.32
C ASN A 29 -8.53 -27.10 -8.10
N GLY A 30 -7.76 -28.17 -8.36
CA GLY A 30 -8.28 -29.41 -8.95
C GLY A 30 -8.31 -29.47 -10.47
N ALA A 31 -7.68 -28.50 -11.17
CA ALA A 31 -7.54 -28.55 -12.62
C ALA A 31 -6.62 -29.69 -13.06
N LYS A 32 -6.91 -30.27 -14.22
CA LYS A 32 -6.10 -31.27 -14.89
C LYS A 32 -5.46 -30.68 -16.13
N ASP A 33 -4.36 -31.27 -16.58
CA ASP A 33 -3.60 -30.75 -17.74
C ASP A 33 -4.38 -30.82 -19.07
N ASP A 34 -5.45 -31.61 -19.12
CA ASP A 34 -6.39 -31.74 -20.26
C ASP A 34 -7.65 -30.85 -20.12
N SER A 35 -7.72 -30.04 -19.07
CA SER A 35 -8.86 -29.17 -18.82
C SER A 35 -8.93 -28.05 -19.84
N THR A 36 -10.16 -27.73 -20.28
CA THR A 36 -10.50 -26.62 -21.17
C THR A 36 -11.24 -25.55 -20.39
N TYR A 37 -10.97 -24.30 -20.70
CA TYR A 37 -11.53 -23.14 -20.02
C TYR A 37 -12.16 -22.20 -21.04
N ARG A 38 -13.32 -21.66 -20.73
CA ARG A 38 -13.97 -20.62 -21.51
C ARG A 38 -13.84 -19.29 -20.78
N MET A 39 -13.41 -18.25 -21.49
CA MET A 39 -13.40 -16.90 -20.96
C MET A 39 -14.84 -16.41 -20.78
N LEU A 40 -15.23 -16.19 -19.54
CA LEU A 40 -16.59 -15.75 -19.21
C LEU A 40 -16.73 -14.24 -19.26
N VAL A 41 -15.75 -13.55 -18.72
CA VAL A 41 -15.71 -12.09 -18.65
C VAL A 41 -14.27 -11.60 -18.63
N SER A 42 -14.01 -10.51 -19.32
CA SER A 42 -12.78 -9.74 -19.20
C SER A 42 -13.10 -8.25 -19.15
N GLY A 43 -12.21 -7.48 -18.57
CA GLY A 43 -12.40 -6.04 -18.47
C GLY A 43 -11.20 -5.35 -17.88
N GLU A 44 -11.37 -4.05 -17.62
CA GLU A 44 -10.37 -3.24 -16.97
C GLU A 44 -11.04 -2.44 -15.84
N VAL A 45 -10.49 -2.52 -14.64
CA VAL A 45 -10.91 -1.71 -13.51
C VAL A 45 -9.69 -1.00 -12.95
N SER A 46 -9.73 0.33 -12.98
CA SER A 46 -8.66 1.16 -12.40
C SER A 46 -7.27 0.96 -12.99
N GLY A 47 -7.20 0.68 -14.30
CA GLY A 47 -5.96 0.42 -15.00
C GLY A 47 -5.43 -1.02 -14.84
N GLN A 48 -6.16 -1.89 -14.12
CA GLN A 48 -5.85 -3.30 -13.99
C GLN A 48 -6.78 -4.13 -14.86
N LYS A 49 -6.20 -4.90 -15.78
CA LYS A 49 -6.94 -5.84 -16.64
C LYS A 49 -7.21 -7.13 -15.86
N TYR A 50 -8.43 -7.66 -16.02
CA TYR A 50 -8.83 -8.95 -15.44
C TYR A 50 -9.52 -9.82 -16.49
N ALA A 51 -9.42 -11.13 -16.32
CA ALA A 51 -10.22 -12.11 -17.06
C ALA A 51 -10.61 -13.26 -16.12
N LEU A 52 -11.86 -13.68 -16.23
CA LEU A 52 -12.38 -14.84 -15.54
C LEU A 52 -12.61 -15.96 -16.54
N TYR A 53 -12.03 -17.11 -16.24
CA TYR A 53 -12.20 -18.34 -17.02
C TYR A 53 -13.01 -19.35 -16.21
N LEU A 54 -13.96 -20.01 -16.88
CA LEU A 54 -14.72 -21.11 -16.30
C LEU A 54 -14.28 -22.42 -16.94
N GLY A 55 -14.01 -23.44 -16.09
CA GLY A 55 -13.69 -24.77 -16.59
C GLY A 55 -14.88 -25.38 -17.36
N VAL A 56 -14.62 -25.93 -18.52
CA VAL A 56 -15.62 -26.55 -19.38
C VAL A 56 -15.74 -28.03 -19.04
N TRP A 57 -16.95 -28.48 -18.69
CA TRP A 57 -17.26 -29.90 -18.46
C TRP A 57 -18.03 -30.49 -19.64
N PRO A 58 -17.81 -31.76 -19.98
CA PRO A 58 -18.35 -32.38 -21.20
C PRO A 58 -19.88 -32.37 -21.34
N ASN A 59 -20.66 -32.11 -20.32
CA ASN A 59 -22.13 -32.11 -20.35
C ASN A 59 -22.73 -30.77 -19.89
N MET A 60 -21.96 -29.69 -19.97
CA MET A 60 -22.43 -28.39 -19.57
C MET A 60 -23.30 -27.77 -20.68
N ASP A 61 -24.54 -27.49 -20.36
CA ASP A 61 -25.49 -26.84 -21.29
C ASP A 61 -25.27 -25.30 -21.23
N TRP A 62 -24.43 -24.82 -22.10
CA TRP A 62 -24.12 -23.40 -22.21
C TRP A 62 -25.31 -22.58 -22.75
N GLU A 63 -26.17 -23.20 -23.56
CA GLU A 63 -27.29 -22.49 -24.17
C GLU A 63 -28.39 -22.16 -23.12
N SER A 64 -28.51 -22.97 -22.09
CA SER A 64 -29.46 -22.72 -20.98
C SER A 64 -28.93 -21.69 -19.98
N MET A 65 -27.62 -21.43 -19.96
CA MET A 65 -27.06 -20.39 -19.11
C MET A 65 -27.30 -19.01 -19.71
N ASN A 66 -27.90 -18.13 -18.93
CA ASN A 66 -27.98 -16.71 -19.28
C ASN A 66 -26.59 -16.04 -19.11
N GLU A 67 -25.73 -16.30 -20.09
CA GLU A 67 -24.33 -15.87 -20.10
C GLU A 67 -24.18 -14.35 -19.91
N SER A 68 -25.05 -13.57 -20.55
CA SER A 68 -25.00 -12.10 -20.43
C SER A 68 -25.32 -11.62 -19.01
N THR A 69 -26.27 -12.24 -18.33
CA THR A 69 -26.58 -11.94 -16.94
C THR A 69 -25.44 -12.34 -16.01
N LEU A 70 -24.86 -13.52 -16.24
CA LEU A 70 -23.74 -14.01 -15.44
C LEU A 70 -22.50 -13.12 -15.62
N LYS A 71 -22.16 -12.73 -16.84
CA LYS A 71 -21.09 -11.77 -17.16
C LYS A 71 -21.33 -10.45 -16.41
N SER A 72 -22.53 -9.91 -16.47
CA SER A 72 -22.88 -8.64 -15.82
C SER A 72 -22.74 -8.71 -14.30
N VAL A 73 -23.22 -9.79 -13.67
CA VAL A 73 -23.13 -9.99 -12.22
C VAL A 73 -21.68 -10.12 -11.77
N ILE A 74 -20.86 -10.87 -12.51
CA ILE A 74 -19.44 -11.05 -12.18
C ILE A 74 -18.68 -9.74 -12.36
N SER A 75 -18.87 -9.00 -13.46
CA SER A 75 -18.26 -7.70 -13.66
C SER A 75 -18.58 -6.74 -12.51
N LEU A 76 -19.85 -6.66 -12.15
CA LEU A 76 -20.30 -5.83 -11.03
C LEU A 76 -19.65 -6.25 -9.69
N TYR A 77 -19.52 -7.54 -9.45
CA TYR A 77 -18.88 -8.06 -8.24
C TYR A 77 -17.40 -7.68 -8.17
N ILE A 78 -16.67 -7.83 -9.30
CA ILE A 78 -15.25 -7.46 -9.39
C ILE A 78 -15.09 -5.94 -9.22
N GLU A 79 -15.89 -5.14 -9.92
CA GLU A 79 -15.87 -3.67 -9.81
C GLU A 79 -16.13 -3.20 -8.39
N ASN A 80 -17.13 -3.77 -7.72
CA ASN A 80 -17.42 -3.45 -6.31
C ASN A 80 -16.28 -3.86 -5.38
N GLY A 81 -15.64 -5.02 -5.61
CA GLY A 81 -14.48 -5.47 -4.85
C GLY A 81 -13.31 -4.48 -4.97
N VAL A 82 -12.94 -4.11 -6.19
CA VAL A 82 -11.86 -3.14 -6.44
C VAL A 82 -12.21 -1.76 -5.88
N MET A 83 -13.45 -1.30 -6.03
CA MET A 83 -13.89 -0.03 -5.47
C MET A 83 -13.79 -0.04 -3.94
N ARG A 84 -14.21 -1.12 -3.30
CA ARG A 84 -14.10 -1.29 -1.85
C ARG A 84 -12.65 -1.22 -1.37
N GLU A 85 -11.74 -1.94 -2.03
CA GLU A 85 -10.31 -1.88 -1.69
C GLU A 85 -9.76 -0.46 -1.81
N LYS A 86 -10.12 0.27 -2.88
CA LYS A 86 -9.73 1.66 -3.05
C LYS A 86 -10.27 2.58 -1.95
N LEU A 87 -11.54 2.38 -1.57
CA LEU A 87 -12.13 3.16 -0.48
C LEU A 87 -11.45 2.88 0.86
N VAL A 88 -11.14 1.61 1.15
CA VAL A 88 -10.37 1.23 2.34
C VAL A 88 -8.99 1.90 2.29
N TYR A 89 -8.26 1.75 1.18
CA TYR A 89 -6.95 2.38 1.03
C TYR A 89 -7.02 3.92 1.21
N ALA A 90 -7.97 4.58 0.57
CA ALA A 90 -8.15 6.04 0.69
C ALA A 90 -8.55 6.48 2.11
N SER A 91 -9.24 5.62 2.86
CA SER A 91 -9.59 5.90 4.26
C SER A 91 -8.41 5.78 5.22
N GLU A 92 -7.40 4.99 4.87
CA GLU A 92 -6.24 4.70 5.72
C GLU A 92 -4.98 5.47 5.33
N HIS A 93 -4.88 5.98 4.09
CA HIS A 93 -3.67 6.60 3.56
C HIS A 93 -3.85 8.07 3.22
N ASP A 94 -2.75 8.83 3.28
CA ASP A 94 -2.67 10.22 2.84
C ASP A 94 -2.53 10.28 1.31
N GLY A 95 -3.40 11.05 0.68
CA GLY A 95 -3.50 11.10 -0.79
C GLY A 95 -2.28 11.70 -1.50
N LEU A 96 -1.49 12.54 -0.83
CA LEU A 96 -0.28 13.13 -1.40
C LEU A 96 0.93 12.20 -1.27
N THR A 97 1.08 11.61 -0.10
CA THR A 97 2.29 10.85 0.26
C THR A 97 2.13 9.34 0.13
N GLY A 98 0.90 8.81 0.19
CA GLY A 98 0.62 7.39 0.24
C GLY A 98 1.08 6.69 1.53
N LEU A 99 1.57 7.41 2.54
CA LEU A 99 1.77 6.90 3.89
C LEU A 99 0.43 6.76 4.60
N TYR A 100 0.39 6.07 5.73
CA TYR A 100 -0.82 6.07 6.55
C TYR A 100 -1.21 7.49 6.96
N ASN A 101 -2.51 7.74 7.04
CA ASN A 101 -3.04 9.03 7.47
C ASN A 101 -3.25 9.09 8.99
N LYS A 102 -3.64 10.25 9.49
CA LYS A 102 -3.95 10.48 10.90
C LYS A 102 -5.08 9.59 11.42
N ALA A 103 -6.08 9.25 10.60
CA ALA A 103 -7.18 8.40 11.02
C ALA A 103 -6.69 6.97 11.32
N LYS A 104 -5.83 6.43 10.44
CA LYS A 104 -5.20 5.11 10.66
C LYS A 104 -4.27 5.11 11.88
N TYR A 105 -3.50 6.19 12.07
CA TYR A 105 -2.70 6.35 13.28
C TYR A 105 -3.55 6.27 14.56
N LEU A 106 -4.66 7.03 14.62
CA LEU A 106 -5.52 7.02 15.82
C LEU A 106 -6.13 5.65 16.09
N GLU A 107 -6.53 4.94 15.04
CA GLU A 107 -7.03 3.57 15.14
C GLU A 107 -5.99 2.62 15.74
N MET A 108 -4.75 2.63 15.22
CA MET A 108 -3.65 1.79 15.70
C MET A 108 -3.20 2.20 17.11
N ALA A 109 -3.14 3.50 17.38
CA ALA A 109 -2.79 4.02 18.70
C ALA A 109 -3.76 3.55 19.79
N GLU A 110 -5.06 3.47 19.49
CA GLU A 110 -6.07 2.98 20.42
C GLU A 110 -6.00 1.45 20.61
N LYS A 111 -5.81 0.69 19.53
CA LYS A 111 -5.95 -0.76 19.52
C LYS A 111 -4.65 -1.53 19.77
N GLU A 112 -3.52 -1.00 19.28
CA GLU A 112 -2.29 -1.77 19.14
C GLU A 112 -1.14 -1.20 19.99
N PHE A 113 -0.94 0.15 20.02
CA PHE A 113 0.26 0.76 20.59
C PHE A 113 0.29 0.87 22.11
N GLN A 114 -0.81 0.54 22.80
CA GLN A 114 -0.92 0.72 24.26
C GLN A 114 -0.28 -0.41 25.08
N SER A 115 -0.05 -1.58 24.51
CA SER A 115 0.29 -2.80 25.26
C SER A 115 1.35 -3.68 24.59
N LEU A 116 2.29 -3.05 23.88
CA LEU A 116 3.43 -3.76 23.27
C LEU A 116 4.53 -4.02 24.34
N ASP A 117 5.39 -5.01 24.10
CA ASP A 117 6.57 -5.25 24.94
C ASP A 117 7.57 -4.10 24.89
N SER A 118 7.69 -3.47 23.73
CA SER A 118 8.47 -2.25 23.52
C SER A 118 7.96 -1.45 22.32
N ILE A 119 8.20 -0.14 22.36
CA ILE A 119 7.81 0.77 21.29
C ILE A 119 8.84 1.89 21.13
N ALA A 120 9.05 2.30 19.88
CA ALA A 120 9.74 3.54 19.59
C ALA A 120 8.84 4.47 18.77
N ILE A 121 8.81 5.74 19.16
CA ILE A 121 8.06 6.79 18.49
C ILE A 121 9.06 7.82 17.99
N PHE A 122 8.98 8.14 16.71
CA PHE A 122 9.73 9.21 16.09
C PHE A 122 8.73 10.28 15.65
N ASN A 123 8.90 11.50 16.10
CA ASN A 123 8.12 12.65 15.66
C ASN A 123 8.98 13.49 14.74
N PHE A 124 8.47 13.77 13.55
CA PHE A 124 9.19 14.49 12.50
C PHE A 124 8.43 15.74 12.09
N ASP A 125 9.16 16.82 11.91
CA ASP A 125 8.67 18.09 11.39
C ASP A 125 9.50 18.52 10.18
N VAL A 126 8.86 18.71 9.02
CA VAL A 126 9.54 19.11 7.79
C VAL A 126 9.70 20.61 7.77
N ASN A 127 10.93 21.07 7.90
CA ASN A 127 11.26 22.47 8.00
C ASN A 127 11.00 23.25 6.69
N ASN A 128 10.62 24.51 6.83
CA ASN A 128 10.51 25.48 5.74
C ASN A 128 9.38 25.20 4.72
N LEU A 129 8.40 24.35 4.99
CA LEU A 129 7.28 24.09 4.07
C LEU A 129 6.57 25.39 3.69
N LYS A 130 6.23 26.24 4.68
CA LYS A 130 5.59 27.52 4.42
C LYS A 130 6.43 28.43 3.51
N LYS A 131 7.73 28.55 3.78
CA LYS A 131 8.64 29.35 2.97
C LYS A 131 8.74 28.82 1.54
N MET A 132 8.76 27.50 1.37
CA MET A 132 8.75 26.86 0.05
C MET A 132 7.48 27.20 -0.72
N ASN A 133 6.31 27.08 -0.06
CA ASN A 133 5.02 27.44 -0.65
C ASN A 133 4.96 28.93 -1.05
N ASP A 134 5.40 29.82 -0.16
CA ASP A 134 5.34 31.27 -0.39
C ASP A 134 6.27 31.71 -1.53
N GLN A 135 7.42 31.07 -1.71
CA GLN A 135 8.42 31.43 -2.73
C GLN A 135 8.19 30.73 -4.08
N PHE A 136 7.77 29.49 -4.09
CA PHE A 136 7.74 28.62 -5.28
C PHE A 136 6.39 27.98 -5.57
N GLY A 137 5.38 28.29 -4.76
CA GLY A 137 4.01 27.77 -4.89
C GLY A 137 3.81 26.39 -4.25
N HIS A 138 2.54 26.00 -4.14
CA HIS A 138 2.13 24.77 -3.45
C HIS A 138 2.73 23.49 -4.07
N GLU A 139 2.94 23.46 -5.39
CA GLU A 139 3.56 22.32 -6.05
C GLU A 139 4.99 22.05 -5.56
N ALA A 140 5.74 23.09 -5.21
CA ALA A 140 7.08 22.95 -4.64
C ALA A 140 7.03 22.42 -3.19
N GLY A 141 6.04 22.89 -2.41
CA GLY A 141 5.79 22.35 -1.09
C GLY A 141 5.36 20.89 -1.12
N ASP A 142 4.50 20.51 -2.07
CA ASP A 142 4.09 19.11 -2.25
C ASP A 142 5.28 18.21 -2.59
N LYS A 143 6.20 18.66 -3.44
CA LYS A 143 7.44 17.93 -3.75
C LYS A 143 8.33 17.78 -2.51
N LEU A 144 8.45 18.83 -1.68
CA LEU A 144 9.18 18.76 -0.42
C LEU A 144 8.60 17.69 0.51
N ILE A 145 7.28 17.69 0.68
CA ILE A 145 6.55 16.70 1.50
C ILE A 145 6.69 15.28 0.93
N ILE A 146 6.58 15.10 -0.38
CA ILE A 146 6.78 13.81 -1.05
C ILE A 146 8.23 13.33 -0.85
N LYS A 147 9.22 14.21 -0.91
CA LYS A 147 10.63 13.88 -0.67
C LYS A 147 10.85 13.39 0.76
N ALA A 148 10.29 14.08 1.75
CA ALA A 148 10.29 13.63 3.15
C ALA A 148 9.62 12.26 3.28
N ALA A 149 8.42 12.07 2.74
CA ALA A 149 7.70 10.79 2.78
C ALA A 149 8.49 9.63 2.16
N ASN A 150 9.21 9.88 1.08
CA ASN A 150 10.06 8.87 0.43
C ASN A 150 11.20 8.40 1.33
N SER A 151 11.75 9.28 2.19
CA SER A 151 12.79 8.88 3.16
C SER A 151 12.24 7.92 4.21
N PHE A 152 10.99 8.10 4.65
CA PHE A 152 10.35 7.21 5.64
C PHE A 152 10.04 5.83 5.06
N ARG A 153 9.62 5.73 3.79
CA ARG A 153 9.31 4.43 3.14
C ARG A 153 10.46 3.43 3.20
N LYS A 154 11.71 3.91 3.22
CA LYS A 154 12.89 3.05 3.27
C LYS A 154 13.05 2.32 4.59
N VAL A 155 12.48 2.84 5.65
CA VAL A 155 12.56 2.28 7.00
C VAL A 155 11.27 1.58 7.44
N THR A 156 10.18 1.69 6.66
CA THR A 156 8.92 0.98 6.95
C THR A 156 9.06 -0.53 6.77
N SER A 157 8.32 -1.28 7.57
CA SER A 157 8.22 -2.74 7.54
C SER A 157 6.90 -3.18 8.18
N ASN A 158 6.70 -4.48 8.36
CA ASN A 158 5.55 -5.02 9.10
C ASN A 158 5.51 -4.64 10.59
N ARG A 159 6.58 -4.07 11.13
CA ARG A 159 6.69 -3.58 12.53
C ARG A 159 7.02 -2.09 12.61
N VAL A 160 7.17 -1.42 11.51
CA VAL A 160 7.56 0.00 11.46
C VAL A 160 6.61 0.73 10.53
N HIS A 161 5.75 1.55 11.08
CA HIS A 161 4.66 2.23 10.39
C HIS A 161 4.93 3.72 10.32
N ALA A 162 4.76 4.32 9.15
CA ALA A 162 4.91 5.75 8.93
C ALA A 162 3.57 6.39 8.63
N PHE A 163 3.31 7.51 9.30
CA PHE A 163 2.05 8.26 9.25
C PHE A 163 2.31 9.72 8.90
N ARG A 164 1.43 10.30 8.08
CA ARG A 164 1.35 11.75 7.94
C ARG A 164 0.23 12.28 8.82
N MET A 165 0.58 13.14 9.78
CA MET A 165 -0.37 13.69 10.75
C MET A 165 -1.12 14.90 10.20
N GLY A 166 -0.51 15.62 9.27
CA GLY A 166 -1.06 16.79 8.58
C GLY A 166 0.05 17.79 8.25
N GLY A 167 -0.11 18.59 7.20
CA GLY A 167 0.89 19.60 6.85
C GLY A 167 2.28 19.00 6.66
N ASP A 168 3.19 19.42 7.52
CA ASP A 168 4.61 19.06 7.62
C ASP A 168 4.94 18.02 8.71
N GLU A 169 3.94 17.56 9.46
CA GLU A 169 4.10 16.65 10.60
C GLU A 169 3.98 15.17 10.18
N PHE A 170 4.95 14.36 10.58
CA PHE A 170 4.97 12.92 10.39
C PHE A 170 5.31 12.18 11.68
N LEU A 171 4.75 10.99 11.82
CA LEU A 171 5.12 10.05 12.88
C LEU A 171 5.63 8.75 12.27
N LEU A 172 6.59 8.12 12.95
CA LEU A 172 6.96 6.75 12.70
C LEU A 172 6.88 6.01 14.04
N VAL A 173 6.15 4.90 14.04
CA VAL A 173 5.98 4.05 15.19
C VAL A 173 6.57 2.68 14.88
N ALA A 174 7.45 2.21 15.75
CA ALA A 174 8.09 0.91 15.61
C ALA A 174 7.75 0.03 16.81
N GLU A 175 7.21 -1.15 16.52
CA GLU A 175 6.64 -2.10 17.47
C GLU A 175 7.61 -3.21 17.81
N ASN A 176 7.68 -3.58 19.09
CA ASN A 176 8.44 -4.73 19.58
C ASN A 176 9.89 -4.76 19.07
N ILE A 177 10.56 -3.61 19.17
CA ILE A 177 11.97 -3.43 18.79
C ILE A 177 12.81 -3.06 20.00
N SER A 178 14.10 -3.34 19.92
CA SER A 178 15.07 -2.91 20.93
C SER A 178 15.51 -1.46 20.73
N LYS A 179 16.08 -0.87 21.77
CA LYS A 179 16.69 0.46 21.66
C LYS A 179 17.78 0.54 20.58
N THR A 180 18.57 -0.51 20.41
CA THR A 180 19.58 -0.59 19.34
C THR A 180 18.94 -0.61 17.94
N GLU A 181 17.80 -1.27 17.77
CA GLU A 181 17.06 -1.24 16.50
C GLU A 181 16.47 0.15 16.26
N THR A 182 16.00 0.85 17.30
CA THR A 182 15.55 2.24 17.22
C THR A 182 16.63 3.14 16.63
N ASP A 183 17.87 3.05 17.17
CA ASP A 183 19.00 3.82 16.68
C ASP A 183 19.35 3.50 15.22
N LYS A 184 19.26 2.22 14.84
CA LYS A 184 19.47 1.79 13.44
C LYS A 184 18.39 2.30 12.49
N ILE A 185 17.14 2.36 12.91
CA ILE A 185 16.05 2.92 12.10
C ILE A 185 16.32 4.40 11.85
N ARG A 186 16.67 5.15 12.91
CA ARG A 186 17.04 6.57 12.80
C ARG A 186 18.19 6.77 11.82
N GLN A 187 19.29 6.04 11.98
CA GLN A 187 20.47 6.14 11.12
C GLN A 187 20.12 5.86 9.65
N ARG A 188 19.38 4.79 9.37
CA ARG A 188 18.96 4.43 8.01
C ARG A 188 18.08 5.50 7.37
N TRP A 189 17.20 6.10 8.16
CA TRP A 189 16.39 7.22 7.69
C TRP A 189 17.24 8.45 7.37
N GLU A 190 18.19 8.83 8.26
CA GLU A 190 19.11 9.95 8.03
C GLU A 190 19.96 9.74 6.76
N GLU A 191 20.48 8.53 6.56
CA GLU A 191 21.24 8.15 5.35
C GLU A 191 20.37 8.28 4.08
N GLU A 192 19.13 7.83 4.14
CA GLU A 192 18.21 7.91 2.98
C GLU A 192 17.80 9.35 2.69
N LEU A 193 17.51 10.16 3.70
CA LEU A 193 17.21 11.58 3.52
C LEU A 193 18.40 12.32 2.89
N ALA A 194 19.61 12.06 3.38
CA ALA A 194 20.83 12.61 2.80
C ALA A 194 21.01 12.20 1.33
N ARG A 195 20.77 10.91 1.01
CA ARG A 195 20.80 10.40 -0.36
C ARG A 195 19.79 11.11 -1.28
N LEU A 196 18.55 11.31 -0.78
CA LEU A 196 17.52 12.03 -1.54
C LEU A 196 17.88 13.50 -1.76
N ASN A 197 18.57 14.14 -0.81
CA ASN A 197 19.04 15.53 -0.94
C ASN A 197 20.23 15.68 -1.89
N MET A 198 20.93 14.59 -2.24
CA MET A 198 21.97 14.63 -3.29
C MET A 198 21.39 14.73 -4.71
N ALA A 199 20.07 14.54 -4.89
CA ALA A 199 19.41 14.74 -6.18
C ALA A 199 19.42 16.24 -6.51
N ASP A 200 19.85 16.59 -7.73
CA ASP A 200 19.86 17.97 -8.23
C ASP A 200 18.47 18.40 -8.70
N ASP A 201 17.51 18.42 -7.77
CA ASP A 201 16.11 18.81 -8.00
C ASP A 201 15.77 20.18 -7.41
N GLY A 202 16.75 20.87 -6.84
CA GLY A 202 16.59 22.19 -6.23
C GLY A 202 15.82 22.19 -4.91
N ILE A 203 15.51 21.02 -4.34
CA ILE A 203 14.76 20.87 -3.09
C ILE A 203 15.66 20.25 -2.03
N ASP A 204 16.06 21.06 -1.05
CA ASP A 204 16.76 20.58 0.14
C ASP A 204 15.75 20.31 1.27
N CYS A 205 15.52 19.04 1.55
CA CYS A 205 14.57 18.58 2.57
C CYS A 205 15.27 18.46 3.91
N VAL A 206 14.97 19.37 4.82
CA VAL A 206 15.46 19.36 6.20
C VAL A 206 14.31 18.97 7.12
N VAL A 207 14.55 17.97 7.96
CA VAL A 207 13.52 17.40 8.85
C VAL A 207 14.09 17.38 10.27
N ALA A 208 13.37 17.99 11.21
CA ALA A 208 13.64 17.83 12.63
C ALA A 208 13.06 16.48 13.10
N VAL A 209 13.73 15.83 14.04
CA VAL A 209 13.27 14.55 14.62
C VAL A 209 13.46 14.49 16.12
N GLY A 210 12.39 14.17 16.83
CA GLY A 210 12.44 13.73 18.21
C GLY A 210 12.17 12.23 18.31
N VAL A 211 12.78 11.55 19.26
CA VAL A 211 12.68 10.09 19.41
C VAL A 211 12.44 9.71 20.87
N ALA A 212 11.39 8.95 21.12
CA ALA A 212 11.11 8.33 22.42
C ALA A 212 11.08 6.82 22.30
N TYR A 213 11.57 6.13 23.33
CA TYR A 213 11.59 4.68 23.43
C TYR A 213 11.03 4.23 24.76
N GLY A 214 10.14 3.24 24.75
CA GLY A 214 9.53 2.64 25.93
C GLY A 214 9.61 1.12 25.91
N GLU A 215 9.84 0.54 27.08
CA GLU A 215 9.75 -0.91 27.33
C GLU A 215 8.80 -1.14 28.49
N LYS A 216 8.02 -2.22 28.42
CA LYS A 216 7.13 -2.74 29.45
C LYS A 216 6.36 -1.67 30.23
N GLU A 217 5.06 -1.73 30.25
CA GLU A 217 4.21 -0.82 31.04
C GLU A 217 4.48 0.68 30.81
N TYR A 218 4.91 1.05 29.60
CA TYR A 218 5.13 2.45 29.22
C TYR A 218 3.81 3.24 29.17
N ASP A 219 3.87 4.52 29.47
CA ASP A 219 2.78 5.46 29.19
C ASP A 219 2.93 5.98 27.76
N TYR A 220 2.06 5.52 26.86
CA TYR A 220 2.10 5.92 25.44
C TYR A 220 1.97 7.42 25.23
N ALA A 221 1.08 8.09 25.99
CA ALA A 221 0.88 9.53 25.87
C ALA A 221 2.12 10.32 26.35
N ALA A 222 2.77 9.86 27.41
CA ALA A 222 4.02 10.44 27.87
C ALA A 222 5.16 10.25 26.87
N LEU A 223 5.26 9.07 26.22
CA LEU A 223 6.26 8.82 25.17
C LEU A 223 6.02 9.69 23.93
N LEU A 224 4.77 9.83 23.51
CA LEU A 224 4.43 10.67 22.37
C LEU A 224 4.83 12.13 22.63
N LYS A 225 4.54 12.63 23.82
CA LYS A 225 4.96 13.99 24.23
C LYS A 225 6.48 14.14 24.29
N LEU A 226 7.19 13.13 24.79
CA LEU A 226 8.67 13.14 24.84
C LEU A 226 9.29 13.14 23.44
N ALA A 227 8.65 12.50 22.47
CA ALA A 227 9.09 12.52 21.07
C ALA A 227 8.83 13.87 20.38
N ASP A 228 7.93 14.70 20.91
CA ASP A 228 7.57 16.02 20.40
C ASP A 228 8.47 17.14 20.97
N GLU A 229 9.12 16.93 22.11
CA GLU A 229 10.06 17.87 22.75
C GLU A 229 11.44 17.89 22.08
#